data_d53375f2f0678ec89057371910953a84
#
_entry.id   d53375f2f0678ec89057371910953a84
#
_cell.length_a   1.000
_cell.length_b   1.000
_cell.length_c   1.000
_cell.angle_alpha   90.00
_cell.angle_beta   90.00
_cell.angle_gamma   90.00
#
_symmetry.space_group_name_H-M   'P 1'
#
loop_
_entity.id
_entity.type
_entity.pdbx_description
1 polymer ?
#
loop_
_entity_poly.entity_id
_entity_poly.type
_entity_poly.pdbx_seq_one_letter_code
_entity_poly.pdbx_strand_id
1 'polypeptide(L)'
;VKRSSNLLILTASLIAKDAIRYTPAGLPVIHCQLHHDGEVGEANQMRQVRMNVEAVAIGDIHHELVTMDLGATARFEGFLTQKTLRNERLVFHITKITLN
;
A
#
# COMPACT_ATOMS: atom_id res chain seq x y z
N VAL A 1 12.33 5.35 22.18
CA VAL A 1 12.19 5.19 20.73
C VAL A 1 11.76 6.51 20.11
N LYS A 2 12.49 6.92 19.13
CA LYS A 2 12.23 8.16 18.40
C LYS A 2 11.16 7.95 17.35
N ARG A 3 10.18 8.84 17.30
CA ARG A 3 9.23 8.86 16.18
C ARG A 3 9.83 9.68 15.04
N SER A 4 9.78 9.13 13.86
CA SER A 4 10.25 9.77 12.65
C SER A 4 9.14 9.79 11.62
N SER A 5 9.21 10.73 10.70
CA SER A 5 8.24 10.79 9.61
C SER A 5 8.44 9.61 8.67
N ASN A 6 7.36 8.91 8.38
CA ASN A 6 7.31 7.85 7.37
C ASN A 6 5.85 7.72 6.96
N LEU A 7 5.46 8.51 5.97
CA LEU A 7 4.09 8.57 5.50
C LEU A 7 4.08 8.53 3.98
N LEU A 8 3.34 7.59 3.44
CA LEU A 8 3.07 7.53 2.00
C LEU A 8 1.57 7.67 1.80
N ILE A 9 1.19 8.58 0.92
CA ILE A 9 -0.18 8.77 0.47
C ILE A 9 -0.18 8.56 -1.04
N LEU A 10 -0.98 7.62 -1.52
CA LEU A 10 -0.93 7.23 -2.91
C LEU A 10 -2.33 6.94 -3.42
N THR A 11 -2.73 7.62 -4.50
CA THR A 11 -3.93 7.24 -5.23
C THR A 11 -3.54 6.14 -6.21
N ALA A 12 -4.18 4.99 -6.09
CA ALA A 12 -3.78 3.82 -6.87
C ALA A 12 -4.97 2.89 -7.08
N SER A 13 -4.81 1.98 -8.03
CA SER A 13 -5.80 0.93 -8.27
C SER A 13 -5.28 -0.40 -7.73
N LEU A 14 -6.21 -1.21 -7.23
CA LEU A 14 -5.91 -2.55 -6.73
C LEU A 14 -5.86 -3.51 -7.91
N ILE A 15 -4.68 -4.05 -8.22
CA ILE A 15 -4.52 -4.91 -9.38
C ILE A 15 -4.40 -6.40 -9.04
N ALA A 16 -4.07 -6.72 -7.80
CA ALA A 16 -4.01 -8.10 -7.33
C ALA A 16 -4.10 -8.13 -5.82
N LYS A 17 -4.71 -9.18 -5.28
CA LYS A 17 -4.71 -9.41 -3.84
C LYS A 17 -4.65 -10.91 -3.57
N ASP A 18 -3.91 -11.29 -2.52
CA ASP A 18 -3.76 -12.67 -2.09
C ASP A 18 -4.89 -13.06 -1.13
N ALA A 19 -4.97 -14.34 -0.82
CA ALA A 19 -5.85 -14.84 0.22
C ALA A 19 -5.40 -14.32 1.58
N ILE A 20 -6.36 -14.20 2.51
CA ILE A 20 -6.06 -13.78 3.88
C ILE A 20 -5.18 -14.82 4.57
N ARG A 21 -4.14 -14.36 5.24
CA ARG A 21 -3.29 -15.17 6.12
C ARG A 21 -3.37 -14.61 7.52
N TYR A 22 -2.85 -15.35 8.48
CA TYR A 22 -2.86 -14.92 9.88
C TYR A 22 -1.45 -14.98 10.44
N THR A 23 -1.08 -13.95 11.22
CA THR A 23 0.17 -13.96 11.97
C THR A 23 0.08 -14.99 13.10
N PRO A 24 1.23 -15.38 13.71
CA PRO A 24 1.19 -16.24 14.89
C PRO A 24 0.32 -15.69 16.02
N ALA A 25 0.21 -14.37 16.14
CA ALA A 25 -0.66 -13.72 17.13
C ALA A 25 -2.13 -13.66 16.72
N GLY A 26 -2.48 -14.19 15.53
CA GLY A 26 -3.87 -14.26 15.06
C GLY A 26 -4.35 -13.03 14.31
N LEU A 27 -3.46 -12.09 13.95
CA LEU A 27 -3.86 -10.92 13.17
C LEU A 27 -4.04 -11.31 11.70
N PRO A 28 -5.13 -10.87 11.06
CA PRO A 28 -5.31 -11.09 9.62
C PRO A 28 -4.34 -10.23 8.81
N VAL A 29 -3.82 -10.81 7.75
CA VAL A 29 -2.87 -10.16 6.84
C VAL A 29 -3.30 -10.44 5.41
N ILE A 30 -3.36 -9.40 4.59
CA ILE A 30 -3.61 -9.57 3.17
C ILE A 30 -2.55 -8.80 2.38
N HIS A 31 -1.85 -9.52 1.49
CA HIS A 31 -0.88 -8.92 0.58
C HIS A 31 -1.58 -8.53 -0.72
N CYS A 32 -1.15 -7.44 -1.31
CA CYS A 32 -1.74 -6.98 -2.57
C CYS A 32 -0.72 -6.22 -3.41
N GLN A 33 -1.12 -5.95 -4.66
CA GLN A 33 -0.35 -5.11 -5.57
C GLN A 33 -1.21 -3.92 -5.97
N LEU A 34 -0.63 -2.74 -5.88
CA LEU A 34 -1.26 -1.49 -6.27
C LEU A 34 -0.58 -0.95 -7.51
N HIS A 35 -1.35 -0.29 -8.38
CA HIS A 35 -0.80 0.41 -9.55
C HIS A 35 -1.08 1.89 -9.41
N HIS A 36 -0.04 2.69 -9.48
CA HIS A 36 -0.14 4.15 -9.47
C HIS A 36 0.25 4.70 -10.83
N ASP A 37 -0.56 5.64 -11.32
CA ASP A 37 -0.31 6.37 -12.56
C ASP A 37 -0.71 7.82 -12.31
N GLY A 38 0.25 8.74 -12.45
CA GLY A 38 -0.02 10.14 -12.16
C GLY A 38 1.08 11.06 -12.68
N GLU A 39 0.94 12.34 -12.37
CA GLU A 39 1.92 13.35 -12.76
C GLU A 39 2.35 14.15 -11.53
N VAL A 40 3.62 14.50 -11.49
CA VAL A 40 4.17 15.35 -10.43
C VAL A 40 5.09 16.41 -11.07
N GLY A 41 5.13 17.59 -10.44
CA GLY A 41 6.04 18.63 -10.83
C GLY A 41 7.42 18.42 -10.23
N GLU A 42 8.44 18.44 -11.07
CA GLU A 42 9.83 18.32 -10.62
C GLU A 42 10.72 19.12 -11.56
N ALA A 43 11.59 19.97 -11.01
CA ALA A 43 12.54 20.79 -11.77
C ALA A 43 11.86 21.60 -12.88
N ASN A 44 10.72 22.23 -12.55
CA ASN A 44 9.90 23.05 -13.46
C ASN A 44 9.30 22.28 -14.65
N GLN A 45 9.19 20.96 -14.52
CA GLN A 45 8.57 20.11 -15.54
C GLN A 45 7.56 19.18 -14.91
N MET A 46 6.55 18.79 -15.67
CA MET A 46 5.61 17.74 -15.26
C MET A 46 6.21 16.40 -15.63
N ARG A 47 6.33 15.54 -14.63
CA ARG A 47 6.89 14.20 -14.81
C ARG A 47 5.81 13.17 -14.66
N GLN A 48 5.71 12.28 -15.63
CA GLN A 48 4.80 11.14 -15.54
C GLN A 48 5.38 10.10 -14.60
N VAL A 49 4.55 9.61 -13.68
CA VAL A 49 4.96 8.59 -12.71
C VAL A 49 4.07 7.36 -12.90
N ARG A 50 4.69 6.22 -13.11
CA ARG A 50 4.00 4.93 -13.19
C ARG A 50 4.77 3.91 -12.38
N MET A 51 4.06 3.16 -11.55
CA MET A 51 4.72 2.13 -10.74
C MET A 51 3.72 1.15 -10.19
N ASN A 52 4.21 -0.06 -9.95
CA ASN A 52 3.49 -1.04 -9.17
C ASN A 52 4.13 -1.06 -7.78
N VAL A 53 3.28 -1.16 -6.76
CA VAL A 53 3.72 -1.10 -5.36
C VAL A 53 3.22 -2.34 -4.65
N GLU A 54 4.14 -3.10 -4.07
CA GLU A 54 3.80 -4.21 -3.20
C GLU A 54 3.29 -3.64 -1.88
N ALA A 55 2.12 -4.10 -1.43
CA ALA A 55 1.48 -3.57 -0.24
C ALA A 55 0.91 -4.66 0.64
N VAL A 56 0.63 -4.31 1.89
CA VAL A 56 0.07 -5.24 2.85
C VAL A 56 -0.89 -4.50 3.79
N ALA A 57 -1.98 -5.15 4.15
CA ALA A 57 -2.92 -4.66 5.16
C ALA A 57 -2.93 -5.65 6.31
N ILE A 58 -2.62 -5.19 7.52
CA ILE A 58 -2.55 -6.02 8.72
C ILE A 58 -3.56 -5.50 9.73
N GLY A 59 -4.36 -6.39 10.31
CA GLY A 59 -5.36 -6.03 11.30
C GLY A 59 -6.69 -5.63 10.67
N ASP A 60 -7.43 -4.75 11.34
CA ASP A 60 -8.80 -4.40 10.93
C ASP A 60 -8.90 -3.81 9.53
N ILE A 61 -7.87 -3.11 9.08
CA ILE A 61 -7.86 -2.51 7.74
C ILE A 61 -8.02 -3.54 6.62
N HIS A 62 -7.72 -4.82 6.87
CA HIS A 62 -7.87 -5.87 5.88
C HIS A 62 -9.31 -6.00 5.37
N HIS A 63 -10.32 -5.68 6.20
CA HIS A 63 -11.73 -5.75 5.80
C HIS A 63 -12.02 -4.88 4.59
N GLU A 64 -11.47 -3.67 4.58
CA GLU A 64 -11.68 -2.74 3.46
C GLU A 64 -11.02 -3.24 2.19
N LEU A 65 -9.86 -3.88 2.31
CA LEU A 65 -9.16 -4.42 1.17
C LEU A 65 -9.86 -5.67 0.59
N VAL A 66 -10.39 -6.53 1.47
CA VAL A 66 -11.12 -7.74 1.05
C VAL A 66 -12.34 -7.38 0.20
N THR A 67 -13.07 -6.34 0.59
CA THR A 67 -14.30 -5.94 -0.10
C THR A 67 -14.04 -5.08 -1.34
N MET A 68 -12.82 -4.62 -1.53
CA MET A 68 -12.45 -3.79 -2.65
C MET A 68 -12.30 -4.62 -3.93
N ASP A 69 -12.95 -4.21 -5.00
CA ASP A 69 -12.87 -4.91 -6.28
C ASP A 69 -11.52 -4.69 -6.97
N LEU A 70 -11.05 -5.69 -7.70
CA LEU A 70 -9.88 -5.51 -8.57
C LEU A 70 -10.18 -4.44 -9.61
N GLY A 71 -9.23 -3.56 -9.82
CA GLY A 71 -9.36 -2.41 -10.72
C GLY A 71 -9.93 -1.17 -10.06
N ALA A 72 -10.48 -1.28 -8.86
CA ALA A 72 -11.00 -0.11 -8.15
C ALA A 72 -9.87 0.82 -7.72
N THR A 73 -10.12 2.12 -7.76
CA THR A 73 -9.17 3.15 -7.39
C THR A 73 -9.54 3.73 -6.03
N ALA A 74 -8.53 3.95 -5.21
CA ALA A 74 -8.69 4.52 -3.88
C ALA A 74 -7.46 5.33 -3.50
N ARG A 75 -7.59 6.11 -2.45
CA ARG A 75 -6.48 6.81 -1.81
C ARG A 75 -6.00 5.97 -0.64
N PHE A 76 -4.77 5.51 -0.74
CA PHE A 76 -4.14 4.67 0.28
C PHE A 76 -3.16 5.50 1.10
N GLU A 77 -3.19 5.32 2.41
CA GLU A 77 -2.25 5.97 3.32
C GLU A 77 -1.58 4.91 4.18
N GLY A 78 -0.33 5.14 4.51
CA GLY A 78 0.41 4.23 5.36
C GLY A 78 1.88 4.57 5.38
N PHE A 79 2.72 3.56 5.52
CA PHE A 79 4.16 3.76 5.64
C PHE A 79 4.94 2.71 4.86
N LEU A 80 6.21 2.98 4.63
CA LEU A 80 7.11 2.06 3.93
C LEU A 80 8.05 1.40 4.94
N THR A 81 8.30 0.11 4.73
CA THR A 81 9.35 -0.59 5.45
C THR A 81 9.91 -1.69 4.55
N GLN A 82 11.03 -2.24 4.90
CA GLN A 82 11.54 -3.37 4.13
C GLN A 82 10.74 -4.64 4.43
N LYS A 83 10.69 -5.54 3.47
CA LYS A 83 9.84 -6.72 3.52
C LYS A 83 10.16 -7.63 4.70
N THR A 84 11.45 -7.90 4.91
CA THR A 84 11.94 -8.67 6.07
C THR A 84 13.29 -8.09 6.48
N LEU A 85 13.84 -8.56 7.60
CA LEU A 85 15.16 -8.12 8.04
C LEU A 85 16.26 -8.39 7.00
N ARG A 86 16.09 -9.39 6.14
CA ARG A 86 17.06 -9.77 5.12
C ARG A 86 16.66 -9.41 3.70
N ASN A 87 15.42 -8.96 3.50
CA ASN A 87 14.94 -8.57 2.18
C ASN A 87 14.64 -7.07 2.19
N GLU A 88 15.48 -6.29 1.51
CA GLU A 88 15.41 -4.83 1.49
C GLU A 88 14.33 -4.28 0.57
N ARG A 89 13.62 -5.13 -0.17
CA ARG A 89 12.48 -4.66 -0.99
C ARG A 89 11.50 -3.91 -0.11
N LEU A 90 11.02 -2.78 -0.61
CA LEU A 90 10.07 -1.96 0.13
C LEU A 90 8.66 -2.52 -0.01
N VAL A 91 7.94 -2.50 1.11
CA VAL A 91 6.53 -2.86 1.17
C VAL A 91 5.77 -1.71 1.80
N PHE A 92 4.65 -1.37 1.19
CA PHE A 92 3.76 -0.32 1.67
C PHE A 92 2.75 -0.93 2.64
N HIS A 93 2.84 -0.57 3.92
CA HIS A 93 1.88 -0.98 4.92
C HIS A 93 0.71 -0.02 4.91
N ILE A 94 -0.45 -0.49 4.50
CA ILE A 94 -1.66 0.33 4.37
C ILE A 94 -2.32 0.46 5.74
N THR A 95 -2.55 1.70 6.17
CA THR A 95 -3.23 1.96 7.45
C THR A 95 -4.58 2.63 7.27
N LYS A 96 -4.83 3.21 6.08
CA LYS A 96 -6.11 3.87 5.79
C LYS A 96 -6.40 3.78 4.29
N ILE A 97 -7.67 3.53 3.96
CA ILE A 97 -8.15 3.51 2.58
C ILE A 97 -9.36 4.43 2.49
N THR A 98 -9.33 5.34 1.52
CA THR A 98 -10.45 6.23 1.23
C THR A 98 -10.89 5.98 -0.21
N LEU A 99 -12.07 5.44 -0.41
CA LEU A 99 -12.61 5.20 -1.76
C LEU A 99 -12.96 6.52 -2.44
N ASN A 100 -12.69 6.58 -3.72
CA ASN A 100 -13.04 7.74 -4.55
C ASN A 100 -14.49 7.65 -5.02
#